data_5a72ff20a8747bb990a26c3e9ad57217
#
_entry.id   5a72ff20a8747bb990a26c3e9ad57217
#
_cell.length_a   1.000
_cell.length_b   1.000
_cell.length_c   1.000
_cell.angle_alpha   90.00
_cell.angle_beta   90.00
_cell.angle_gamma   90.00
#
_symmetry.space_group_name_H-M   'P 1'
#
loop_
_entity.id
_entity.type
_entity.pdbx_description
1 polymer ?
#
loop_
_entity_poly.entity_id
_entity_poly.type
_entity_poly.pdbx_seq_one_letter_code
_entity_poly.pdbx_strand_id
1 'polypeptide(L)'
;MKCINNYHMRLKMTTLLIDADILAYHVSSANQHTYRFGEDSSDIAVDVGNIETAFELADKKISELVHKLKAKDVIICLSCKTRDGFRRKILPTYKSNRTNVARPTQLQAVKDYLARVYESKLWEGLEADDVMGILSTEPHKGKRIIVSEDKDMQTIEGWLFNPRKDSKAQYISMDHAHRFHMLQTLMGDAVDGYGGCRGIGKIKANRLLDNTPQKN
;
A
#
# COMPACT_ATOMS: atom_id res chain seq x y z
N MET A 1 29.67 -21.69 -20.64
CA MET A 1 29.66 -20.22 -20.46
C MET A 1 28.29 -19.54 -20.56
N LYS A 2 27.29 -20.04 -21.32
CA LYS A 2 25.95 -19.42 -21.42
C LYS A 2 25.05 -19.53 -20.16
N CYS A 3 25.22 -20.58 -19.34
CA CYS A 3 24.37 -20.77 -18.14
C CYS A 3 24.71 -19.81 -16.96
N ILE A 4 25.97 -19.43 -16.81
CA ILE A 4 26.43 -18.55 -15.72
C ILE A 4 25.94 -17.11 -15.94
N ASN A 5 25.91 -16.65 -17.20
CA ASN A 5 25.40 -15.33 -17.54
C ASN A 5 23.89 -15.18 -17.28
N ASN A 6 23.11 -16.24 -17.52
CA ASN A 6 21.67 -16.22 -17.25
C ASN A 6 21.34 -16.19 -15.74
N TYR A 7 22.17 -16.83 -14.92
CA TYR A 7 21.99 -16.83 -13.47
C TYR A 7 22.29 -15.45 -12.86
N HIS A 8 23.38 -14.82 -13.28
CA HIS A 8 23.73 -13.45 -12.86
C HIS A 8 22.77 -12.37 -13.38
N MET A 9 22.18 -12.57 -14.56
CA MET A 9 21.17 -11.67 -15.12
C MET A 9 19.84 -11.78 -14.37
N ARG A 10 19.45 -12.98 -13.91
CA ARG A 10 18.24 -13.21 -13.08
C ARG A 10 18.35 -12.63 -11.68
N LEU A 11 19.54 -12.55 -11.08
CA LEU A 11 19.78 -11.92 -9.79
C LEU A 11 19.64 -10.38 -9.80
N LYS A 12 19.60 -9.76 -11.00
CA LYS A 12 19.41 -8.30 -11.17
C LYS A 12 17.98 -7.89 -11.50
N MET A 13 17.03 -8.84 -11.56
CA MET A 13 15.64 -8.51 -11.87
C MET A 13 14.98 -7.85 -10.65
N THR A 14 14.49 -6.64 -10.86
CA THR A 14 13.70 -5.92 -9.86
C THR A 14 12.23 -5.99 -10.25
N THR A 15 11.38 -6.43 -9.34
CA THR A 15 9.92 -6.46 -9.46
C THR A 15 9.30 -5.44 -8.51
N LEU A 16 8.40 -4.62 -8.98
CA LEU A 16 7.61 -3.73 -8.13
C LEU A 16 6.33 -4.43 -7.69
N LEU A 17 6.05 -4.37 -6.40
CA LEU A 17 4.77 -4.74 -5.81
C LEU A 17 4.02 -3.45 -5.54
N ILE A 18 3.07 -3.11 -6.40
CA ILE A 18 2.39 -1.79 -6.36
C ILE A 18 1.06 -1.91 -5.64
N ASP A 19 0.87 -1.05 -4.64
CA ASP A 19 -0.41 -0.81 -4.00
C ASP A 19 -1.39 -0.18 -4.99
N ALA A 20 -2.25 -1.02 -5.57
CA ALA A 20 -3.21 -0.58 -6.56
C ALA A 20 -4.35 0.23 -5.96
N ASP A 21 -4.68 0.03 -4.69
CA ASP A 21 -5.77 0.75 -4.02
C ASP A 21 -5.41 2.23 -3.89
N ILE A 22 -4.19 2.52 -3.46
CA ILE A 22 -3.68 3.89 -3.34
C ILE A 22 -3.47 4.51 -4.73
N LEU A 23 -2.86 3.78 -5.67
CA LEU A 23 -2.63 4.26 -7.03
C LEU A 23 -3.96 4.62 -7.72
N ALA A 24 -4.94 3.71 -7.70
CA ALA A 24 -6.25 3.93 -8.29
C ALA A 24 -7.00 5.09 -7.63
N TYR A 25 -6.90 5.21 -6.31
CA TYR A 25 -7.49 6.34 -5.59
C TYR A 25 -6.90 7.67 -6.06
N HIS A 26 -5.58 7.78 -6.18
CA HIS A 26 -4.92 9.01 -6.61
C HIS A 26 -5.26 9.42 -8.03
N VAL A 27 -5.23 8.48 -8.98
CA VAL A 27 -5.54 8.82 -10.37
C VAL A 27 -7.01 9.16 -10.56
N SER A 28 -7.91 8.44 -9.88
CA SER A 28 -9.33 8.73 -9.94
C SER A 28 -9.68 10.07 -9.28
N SER A 29 -9.03 10.40 -8.15
CA SER A 29 -9.21 11.70 -7.50
C SER A 29 -8.66 12.85 -8.34
N ALA A 30 -7.55 12.64 -9.04
CA ALA A 30 -6.97 13.65 -9.93
C ALA A 30 -7.81 13.89 -11.20
N ASN A 31 -8.63 12.89 -11.59
CA ASN A 31 -9.50 12.96 -12.77
C ASN A 31 -10.94 13.39 -12.46
N GLN A 32 -11.18 13.94 -11.27
CA GLN A 32 -12.48 14.48 -10.89
C GLN A 32 -12.36 15.80 -10.15
N HIS A 33 -13.35 16.67 -10.33
CA HIS A 33 -13.51 17.90 -9.58
C HIS A 33 -14.80 17.85 -8.76
N THR A 34 -14.71 18.23 -7.50
CA THR A 34 -15.87 18.26 -6.60
C THR A 34 -16.19 19.70 -6.27
N TYR A 35 -17.40 20.12 -6.60
CA TYR A 35 -17.92 21.45 -6.33
C TYR A 35 -18.90 21.35 -5.16
N ARG A 36 -18.82 22.32 -4.26
CA ARG A 36 -19.79 22.47 -3.16
C ARG A 36 -20.53 23.78 -3.36
N PHE A 37 -21.87 23.72 -3.35
CA PHE A 37 -22.74 24.86 -3.53
C PHE A 37 -23.52 25.13 -2.24
N GLY A 38 -23.59 26.43 -1.85
CA GLY A 38 -24.34 26.88 -0.66
C GLY A 38 -23.57 26.85 0.64
N GLU A 39 -24.11 27.56 1.64
CA GLU A 39 -23.51 27.70 2.98
C GLU A 39 -23.59 26.39 3.78
N ASP A 40 -24.58 25.53 3.53
CA ASP A 40 -24.83 24.27 4.25
C ASP A 40 -24.11 23.06 3.65
N SER A 41 -23.25 23.21 2.64
CA SER A 41 -22.41 22.16 2.02
C SER A 41 -23.12 20.83 1.66
N SER A 42 -24.44 20.81 1.60
CA SER A 42 -25.23 19.61 1.25
C SER A 42 -25.27 19.34 -0.26
N ASP A 43 -25.14 20.37 -1.07
CA ASP A 43 -25.21 20.27 -2.53
C ASP A 43 -23.79 20.07 -3.09
N ILE A 44 -23.47 18.82 -3.42
CA ILE A 44 -22.20 18.44 -4.00
C ILE A 44 -22.43 18.03 -5.46
N ALA A 45 -21.77 18.72 -6.38
CA ALA A 45 -21.65 18.27 -7.77
C ALA A 45 -20.25 17.72 -8.02
N VAL A 46 -20.17 16.61 -8.75
CA VAL A 46 -18.90 15.99 -9.13
C VAL A 46 -18.82 15.99 -10.64
N ASP A 47 -17.84 16.70 -11.16
CA ASP A 47 -17.46 16.64 -12.57
C ASP A 47 -16.36 15.61 -12.73
N VAL A 48 -16.59 14.60 -13.57
CA VAL A 48 -15.70 13.45 -13.75
C VAL A 48 -15.13 13.52 -15.16
N GLY A 49 -13.80 13.57 -15.24
CA GLY A 49 -13.10 13.55 -16.52
C GLY A 49 -13.26 12.23 -17.27
N ASN A 50 -12.75 12.19 -18.51
CA ASN A 50 -12.79 10.97 -19.31
C ASN A 50 -12.03 9.82 -18.62
N ILE A 51 -12.60 8.63 -18.64
CA ILE A 51 -12.02 7.44 -18.00
C ILE A 51 -10.68 7.03 -18.64
N GLU A 52 -10.51 7.21 -19.93
CA GLU A 52 -9.27 6.94 -20.65
C GLU A 52 -8.12 7.79 -20.10
N THR A 53 -8.39 9.05 -19.73
CA THR A 53 -7.40 9.93 -19.10
C THR A 53 -6.94 9.35 -17.74
N ALA A 54 -7.84 8.74 -16.97
CA ALA A 54 -7.47 8.09 -15.72
C ALA A 54 -6.59 6.84 -15.97
N PHE A 55 -6.89 6.07 -17.02
CA PHE A 55 -6.08 4.90 -17.40
C PHE A 55 -4.68 5.32 -17.85
N GLU A 56 -4.58 6.31 -18.75
CA GLU A 56 -3.30 6.88 -19.21
C GLU A 56 -2.47 7.43 -18.04
N LEU A 57 -3.11 8.09 -17.09
CA LEU A 57 -2.44 8.60 -15.89
C LEU A 57 -1.90 7.47 -15.00
N ALA A 58 -2.66 6.38 -14.87
CA ALA A 58 -2.21 5.20 -14.14
C ALA A 58 -0.97 4.56 -14.79
N ASP A 59 -1.02 4.34 -16.11
CA ASP A 59 0.09 3.79 -16.89
C ASP A 59 1.33 4.67 -16.84
N LYS A 60 1.14 5.99 -16.94
CA LYS A 60 2.22 6.96 -16.81
C LYS A 60 2.91 6.86 -15.45
N LYS A 61 2.13 6.81 -14.36
CA LYS A 61 2.68 6.68 -13.00
C LYS A 61 3.45 5.37 -12.81
N ILE A 62 2.94 4.26 -13.32
CA ILE A 62 3.63 2.95 -13.28
C ILE A 62 4.93 3.02 -14.09
N SER A 63 4.89 3.59 -15.29
CA SER A 63 6.07 3.75 -16.14
C SER A 63 7.16 4.60 -15.47
N GLU A 64 6.77 5.69 -14.80
CA GLU A 64 7.68 6.54 -14.03
C GLU A 64 8.34 5.76 -12.88
N LEU A 65 7.58 4.93 -12.16
CA LEU A 65 8.09 4.08 -11.09
C LEU A 65 9.06 3.01 -11.63
N VAL A 66 8.70 2.35 -12.71
CA VAL A 66 9.55 1.36 -13.40
C VAL A 66 10.88 1.97 -13.81
N HIS A 67 10.85 3.14 -14.42
CA HIS A 67 12.07 3.86 -14.83
C HIS A 67 12.89 4.30 -13.60
N LYS A 68 12.27 4.93 -12.61
CA LYS A 68 12.94 5.45 -11.39
C LYS A 68 13.62 4.35 -10.59
N LEU A 69 12.96 3.19 -10.44
CA LEU A 69 13.44 2.07 -9.63
C LEU A 69 14.19 1.01 -10.47
N LYS A 70 14.34 1.25 -11.76
CA LYS A 70 15.00 0.34 -12.74
C LYS A 70 14.42 -1.07 -12.66
N ALA A 71 13.10 -1.15 -12.57
CA ALA A 71 12.39 -2.41 -12.49
C ALA A 71 12.17 -3.03 -13.87
N LYS A 72 11.97 -4.35 -13.90
CA LYS A 72 11.62 -5.11 -15.09
C LYS A 72 10.18 -5.54 -15.09
N ASP A 73 9.69 -5.90 -13.91
CA ASP A 73 8.38 -6.50 -13.74
C ASP A 73 7.57 -5.69 -12.73
N VAL A 74 6.27 -5.72 -12.90
CA VAL A 74 5.29 -5.07 -12.03
C VAL A 74 4.22 -6.08 -11.67
N ILE A 75 3.89 -6.15 -10.39
CA ILE A 75 2.75 -6.89 -9.86
C ILE A 75 1.83 -5.89 -9.16
N ILE A 76 0.60 -5.81 -9.62
CA ILE A 76 -0.45 -4.99 -9.05
C ILE A 76 -1.11 -5.74 -7.90
N CYS A 77 -1.01 -5.23 -6.68
CA CYS A 77 -1.60 -5.83 -5.50
C CYS A 77 -2.93 -5.14 -5.16
N LEU A 78 -3.98 -5.93 -5.04
CA LEU A 78 -5.36 -5.46 -4.85
C LEU A 78 -5.94 -6.00 -3.54
N SER A 79 -6.74 -5.17 -2.88
CA SER A 79 -7.53 -5.61 -1.73
C SER A 79 -8.79 -6.37 -2.16
N CYS A 80 -9.15 -7.41 -1.42
CA CYS A 80 -10.48 -7.98 -1.50
C CYS A 80 -11.55 -6.94 -1.11
N LYS A 81 -12.83 -7.26 -1.36
CA LYS A 81 -13.92 -6.39 -0.91
C LYS A 81 -13.85 -6.23 0.61
N THR A 82 -13.94 -4.99 1.10
CA THR A 82 -13.75 -4.64 2.52
C THR A 82 -14.60 -5.48 3.48
N ARG A 83 -15.82 -5.89 3.08
CA ARG A 83 -16.71 -6.74 3.89
C ARG A 83 -16.17 -8.17 4.07
N ASP A 84 -15.35 -8.64 3.13
CA ASP A 84 -14.86 -10.02 3.06
C ASP A 84 -13.49 -10.17 3.77
N GLY A 85 -12.88 -9.05 4.19
CA GLY A 85 -11.59 -9.00 4.86
C GLY A 85 -11.57 -9.72 6.21
N PHE A 86 -10.51 -10.51 6.48
CA PHE A 86 -10.39 -11.26 7.73
C PHE A 86 -10.33 -10.35 8.97
N ARG A 87 -9.75 -9.14 8.84
CA ARG A 87 -9.64 -8.18 9.95
C ARG A 87 -11.00 -7.80 10.51
N ARG A 88 -12.02 -7.64 9.67
CA ARG A 88 -13.39 -7.35 10.12
C ARG A 88 -14.07 -8.54 10.80
N LYS A 89 -13.69 -9.76 10.45
CA LYS A 89 -14.18 -10.95 11.14
C LYS A 89 -13.64 -11.03 12.57
N ILE A 90 -12.40 -10.57 12.79
CA ILE A 90 -11.75 -10.55 14.11
C ILE A 90 -12.15 -9.30 14.90
N LEU A 91 -12.14 -8.12 14.26
CA LEU A 91 -12.44 -6.82 14.86
C LEU A 91 -13.52 -6.11 14.02
N PRO A 92 -14.82 -6.25 14.35
CA PRO A 92 -15.92 -5.64 13.58
C PRO A 92 -15.82 -4.12 13.42
N THR A 93 -15.15 -3.44 14.37
CA THR A 93 -14.92 -1.99 14.33
C THR A 93 -13.75 -1.57 13.43
N TYR A 94 -13.01 -2.53 12.88
CA TYR A 94 -11.89 -2.23 11.98
C TYR A 94 -12.34 -1.38 10.78
N LYS A 95 -11.71 -0.22 10.59
CA LYS A 95 -12.01 0.77 9.56
C LYS A 95 -13.51 1.20 9.50
N SER A 96 -14.25 1.09 10.63
CA SER A 96 -15.66 1.48 10.66
C SER A 96 -15.87 3.00 10.52
N ASN A 97 -14.86 3.79 10.88
CA ASN A 97 -14.82 5.24 10.72
C ASN A 97 -14.74 5.72 9.25
N ARG A 98 -14.49 4.80 8.30
CA ARG A 98 -14.39 5.12 6.87
C ARG A 98 -15.71 4.99 6.09
N THR A 99 -16.83 4.72 6.76
CA THR A 99 -18.13 4.46 6.09
C THR A 99 -18.71 5.66 5.36
N ASN A 100 -18.38 6.88 5.78
CA ASN A 100 -18.93 8.12 5.21
C ASN A 100 -17.95 8.89 4.31
N VAL A 101 -16.82 8.28 3.93
CA VAL A 101 -15.86 8.91 3.02
C VAL A 101 -16.30 8.68 1.58
N ALA A 102 -16.63 9.76 0.88
CA ALA A 102 -16.91 9.69 -0.55
C ALA A 102 -15.68 9.16 -1.31
N ARG A 103 -15.90 8.12 -2.10
CA ARG A 103 -14.84 7.53 -2.94
C ARG A 103 -14.88 8.16 -4.32
N PRO A 104 -13.72 8.30 -4.99
CA PRO A 104 -13.70 8.75 -6.38
C PRO A 104 -14.57 7.87 -7.27
N THR A 105 -15.34 8.50 -8.16
CA THR A 105 -16.33 7.83 -9.01
C THR A 105 -15.71 6.72 -9.87
N GLN A 106 -14.52 6.96 -10.40
CA GLN A 106 -13.83 6.04 -11.33
C GLN A 106 -12.94 5.02 -10.62
N LEU A 107 -12.87 5.01 -9.28
CA LEU A 107 -11.96 4.17 -8.50
C LEU A 107 -12.02 2.68 -8.88
N GLN A 108 -13.23 2.11 -8.98
CA GLN A 108 -13.37 0.70 -9.32
C GLN A 108 -12.98 0.41 -10.76
N ALA A 109 -13.35 1.26 -11.70
CA ALA A 109 -13.00 1.11 -13.11
C ALA A 109 -11.48 1.15 -13.34
N VAL A 110 -10.77 2.02 -12.62
CA VAL A 110 -9.29 2.07 -12.67
C VAL A 110 -8.68 0.80 -12.06
N LYS A 111 -9.21 0.29 -10.95
CA LYS A 111 -8.74 -0.98 -10.36
C LYS A 111 -8.93 -2.16 -11.32
N ASP A 112 -10.09 -2.24 -11.96
CA ASP A 112 -10.41 -3.29 -12.94
C ASP A 112 -9.52 -3.18 -14.19
N TYR A 113 -9.22 -1.97 -14.64
CA TYR A 113 -8.27 -1.71 -15.72
C TYR A 113 -6.87 -2.23 -15.35
N LEU A 114 -6.33 -1.84 -14.20
CA LEU A 114 -5.02 -2.27 -13.70
C LEU A 114 -4.93 -3.79 -13.59
N ALA A 115 -5.98 -4.43 -13.05
CA ALA A 115 -6.05 -5.87 -12.90
C ALA A 115 -6.04 -6.62 -14.24
N ARG A 116 -6.57 -6.01 -15.30
CA ARG A 116 -6.65 -6.60 -16.64
C ARG A 116 -5.38 -6.42 -17.45
N VAL A 117 -4.70 -5.27 -17.29
CA VAL A 117 -3.56 -4.88 -18.15
C VAL A 117 -2.22 -5.37 -17.59
N TYR A 118 -2.12 -5.46 -16.27
CA TYR A 118 -0.88 -5.86 -15.57
C TYR A 118 -1.01 -7.23 -14.91
N GLU A 119 0.13 -7.88 -14.62
CA GLU A 119 0.10 -8.99 -13.68
C GLU A 119 -0.46 -8.50 -12.36
N SER A 120 -1.51 -9.15 -11.88
CA SER A 120 -2.21 -8.72 -10.66
C SER A 120 -2.41 -9.87 -9.69
N LYS A 121 -2.44 -9.52 -8.40
CA LYS A 121 -2.74 -10.45 -7.31
C LYS A 121 -3.85 -9.86 -6.45
N LEU A 122 -4.91 -10.65 -6.32
CA LEU A 122 -6.03 -10.40 -5.42
C LEU A 122 -6.34 -11.72 -4.73
N TRP A 123 -6.25 -11.76 -3.41
CA TRP A 123 -6.53 -12.96 -2.63
C TRP A 123 -7.73 -12.75 -1.73
N GLU A 124 -8.54 -13.80 -1.60
CA GLU A 124 -9.74 -13.75 -0.79
C GLU A 124 -9.41 -13.47 0.68
N GLY A 125 -10.14 -12.56 1.29
CA GLY A 125 -9.97 -12.19 2.69
C GLY A 125 -8.79 -11.26 2.99
N LEU A 126 -7.90 -10.98 2.02
CA LEU A 126 -6.70 -10.17 2.22
C LEU A 126 -6.84 -8.77 1.64
N GLU A 127 -6.16 -7.81 2.27
CA GLU A 127 -5.95 -6.46 1.74
C GLU A 127 -4.68 -6.42 0.87
N ALA A 128 -4.51 -5.38 0.06
CA ALA A 128 -3.33 -5.20 -0.80
C ALA A 128 -2.02 -5.24 0.01
N ASP A 129 -2.05 -4.71 1.22
CA ASP A 129 -0.92 -4.70 2.15
C ASP A 129 -0.46 -6.11 2.52
N ASP A 130 -1.44 -7.01 2.79
CA ASP A 130 -1.14 -8.42 3.08
C ASP A 130 -0.54 -9.10 1.86
N VAL A 131 -1.12 -8.85 0.69
CA VAL A 131 -0.64 -9.42 -0.58
C VAL A 131 0.80 -8.97 -0.85
N MET A 132 1.09 -7.68 -0.69
CA MET A 132 2.45 -7.15 -0.85
C MET A 132 3.41 -7.75 0.18
N GLY A 133 2.97 -7.85 1.43
CA GLY A 133 3.77 -8.45 2.51
C GLY A 133 4.16 -9.90 2.22
N ILE A 134 3.20 -10.73 1.86
CA ILE A 134 3.44 -12.13 1.52
C ILE A 134 4.37 -12.25 0.31
N LEU A 135 4.06 -11.53 -0.77
CA LEU A 135 4.88 -11.56 -1.99
C LEU A 135 6.31 -11.06 -1.74
N SER A 136 6.52 -10.10 -0.83
CA SER A 136 7.86 -9.57 -0.57
C SER A 136 8.72 -10.50 0.28
N THR A 137 8.10 -11.31 1.14
CA THR A 137 8.79 -12.17 2.12
C THR A 137 8.86 -13.65 1.70
N GLU A 138 7.98 -14.12 0.80
CA GLU A 138 8.07 -15.48 0.27
C GLU A 138 9.37 -15.69 -0.53
N PRO A 139 9.88 -16.93 -0.63
CA PRO A 139 11.06 -17.21 -1.44
C PRO A 139 10.90 -16.79 -2.90
N HIS A 140 11.77 -15.91 -3.37
CA HIS A 140 11.74 -15.39 -4.74
C HIS A 140 13.14 -15.17 -5.33
N LYS A 141 13.20 -15.02 -6.64
CA LYS A 141 14.42 -14.64 -7.34
C LYS A 141 14.42 -13.16 -7.66
N GLY A 142 15.56 -12.50 -7.45
CA GLY A 142 15.72 -11.07 -7.72
C GLY A 142 15.35 -10.19 -6.53
N LYS A 143 15.08 -8.94 -6.80
CA LYS A 143 14.71 -7.93 -5.81
C LYS A 143 13.23 -7.58 -5.94
N ARG A 144 12.47 -7.67 -4.87
CA ARG A 144 11.10 -7.14 -4.81
C ARG A 144 11.09 -5.84 -4.01
N ILE A 145 10.36 -4.83 -4.52
CA ILE A 145 10.22 -3.53 -3.86
C ILE A 145 8.72 -3.28 -3.68
N ILE A 146 8.28 -3.16 -2.43
CA ILE A 146 6.94 -2.68 -2.12
C ILE A 146 6.89 -1.20 -2.47
N VAL A 147 5.87 -0.80 -3.24
CA VAL A 147 5.60 0.59 -3.61
C VAL A 147 4.26 0.99 -3.02
N SER A 148 4.28 1.67 -1.88
CA SER A 148 3.08 2.13 -1.16
C SER A 148 3.37 3.41 -0.39
N GLU A 149 2.35 4.24 -0.19
CA GLU A 149 2.40 5.42 0.67
C GLU A 149 2.06 5.08 2.13
N ASP A 150 1.58 3.87 2.38
CA ASP A 150 1.19 3.44 3.71
C ASP A 150 2.42 3.25 4.60
N LYS A 151 2.37 3.90 5.77
CA LYS A 151 3.42 3.78 6.79
C LYS A 151 3.53 2.35 7.34
N ASP A 152 2.44 1.60 7.29
CA ASP A 152 2.34 0.28 7.91
C ASP A 152 3.18 -0.76 7.16
N MET A 153 3.55 -0.47 5.90
CA MET A 153 4.52 -1.27 5.16
C MET A 153 5.90 -1.31 5.82
N GLN A 154 6.21 -0.42 6.77
CA GLN A 154 7.42 -0.50 7.58
C GLN A 154 7.42 -1.66 8.60
N THR A 155 6.30 -2.33 8.79
CA THR A 155 6.22 -3.57 9.59
C THR A 155 6.74 -4.81 8.87
N ILE A 156 7.13 -4.68 7.61
CA ILE A 156 7.55 -5.76 6.73
C ILE A 156 9.03 -5.60 6.42
N GLU A 157 9.83 -6.64 6.67
CA GLU A 157 11.22 -6.67 6.24
C GLU A 157 11.32 -6.68 4.71
N GLY A 158 12.25 -5.90 4.14
CA GLY A 158 12.49 -5.88 2.71
C GLY A 158 12.63 -4.48 2.14
N TRP A 159 12.50 -4.37 0.81
CA TRP A 159 12.63 -3.10 0.12
C TRP A 159 11.30 -2.37 0.03
N LEU A 160 11.28 -1.13 0.51
CA LEU A 160 10.12 -0.25 0.49
C LEU A 160 10.45 1.05 -0.26
N PHE A 161 9.50 1.54 -1.01
CA PHE A 161 9.55 2.85 -1.66
C PHE A 161 8.22 3.57 -1.51
N ASN A 162 8.25 4.73 -0.86
CA ASN A 162 7.10 5.63 -0.79
C ASN A 162 7.23 6.68 -1.88
N PRO A 163 6.34 6.70 -2.92
CA PRO A 163 6.45 7.61 -4.06
C PRO A 163 6.42 9.10 -3.68
N ARG A 164 5.78 9.45 -2.56
CA ARG A 164 5.63 10.85 -2.12
C ARG A 164 6.82 11.37 -1.31
N LYS A 165 7.57 10.47 -0.66
CA LYS A 165 8.58 10.86 0.34
C LYS A 165 9.99 10.48 -0.07
N ASP A 166 10.15 9.37 -0.81
CA ASP A 166 11.44 8.76 -1.01
C ASP A 166 12.06 9.17 -2.35
N SER A 167 13.35 9.48 -2.32
CA SER A 167 14.15 9.64 -3.54
C SER A 167 14.63 8.30 -4.11
N LYS A 168 14.81 7.29 -3.24
CA LYS A 168 15.26 5.92 -3.57
C LYS A 168 14.59 4.90 -2.67
N ALA A 169 14.53 3.63 -3.10
CA ALA A 169 14.05 2.55 -2.26
C ALA A 169 14.94 2.37 -1.02
N GLN A 170 14.31 2.14 0.12
CA GLN A 170 14.93 1.90 1.42
C GLN A 170 14.79 0.44 1.82
N TYR A 171 15.78 -0.12 2.51
CA TYR A 171 15.68 -1.46 3.07
C TYR A 171 15.21 -1.35 4.53
N ILE A 172 14.10 -1.99 4.82
CA ILE A 172 13.57 -2.14 6.18
C ILE A 172 14.18 -3.42 6.76
N SER A 173 14.95 -3.29 7.83
CA SER A 173 15.50 -4.45 8.51
C SER A 173 14.45 -5.15 9.37
N MET A 174 14.66 -6.43 9.69
CA MET A 174 13.82 -7.22 10.58
C MET A 174 13.63 -6.52 11.95
N ASP A 175 14.70 -5.99 12.53
CA ASP A 175 14.66 -5.28 13.81
C ASP A 175 13.79 -4.02 13.73
N HIS A 176 13.93 -3.25 12.64
CA HIS A 176 13.07 -2.08 12.41
C HIS A 176 11.61 -2.50 12.26
N ALA A 177 11.33 -3.51 11.45
CA ALA A 177 9.98 -4.00 11.20
C ALA A 177 9.30 -4.48 12.49
N HIS A 178 10.00 -5.29 13.29
CA HIS A 178 9.50 -5.75 14.59
C HIS A 178 9.26 -4.59 15.54
N ARG A 179 10.23 -3.68 15.67
CA ARG A 179 10.09 -2.51 16.54
C ARG A 179 8.92 -1.64 16.14
N PHE A 180 8.75 -1.39 14.83
CA PHE A 180 7.65 -0.57 14.31
C PHE A 180 6.30 -1.24 14.57
N HIS A 181 6.19 -2.55 14.34
CA HIS A 181 5.00 -3.33 14.65
C HIS A 181 4.62 -3.26 16.14
N MET A 182 5.61 -3.48 17.04
CA MET A 182 5.38 -3.38 18.48
C MET A 182 4.98 -1.98 18.91
N LEU A 183 5.58 -0.94 18.30
CA LEU A 183 5.24 0.45 18.56
C LEU A 183 3.76 0.72 18.22
N GLN A 184 3.29 0.29 17.05
CA GLN A 184 1.90 0.41 16.64
C GLN A 184 0.95 -0.40 17.55
N THR A 185 1.34 -1.61 17.92
CA THR A 185 0.57 -2.43 18.86
C THR A 185 0.33 -1.72 20.18
N LEU A 186 1.35 -1.07 20.72
CA LEU A 186 1.26 -0.34 21.98
C LEU A 186 0.47 0.96 21.85
N MET A 187 0.71 1.74 20.80
CA MET A 187 0.08 3.05 20.61
C MET A 187 -1.36 2.97 20.08
N GLY A 188 -1.65 1.93 19.31
CA GLY A 188 -2.84 1.87 18.48
C GLY A 188 -2.69 2.63 17.16
N ASP A 189 -3.73 2.51 16.34
CA ASP A 189 -3.92 3.28 15.11
C ASP A 189 -5.37 3.77 15.00
N ALA A 190 -5.56 5.07 15.20
CA ALA A 190 -6.88 5.68 15.15
C ALA A 190 -7.48 5.64 13.73
N VAL A 191 -6.64 5.61 12.67
CA VAL A 191 -7.08 5.54 11.27
C VAL A 191 -7.75 4.20 10.98
N ASP A 192 -7.26 3.14 11.61
CA ASP A 192 -7.79 1.78 11.47
C ASP A 192 -8.79 1.41 12.57
N GLY A 193 -9.02 2.31 13.50
CA GLY A 193 -9.95 2.08 14.63
C GLY A 193 -9.39 1.14 15.70
N TYR A 194 -8.05 1.02 15.79
CA TYR A 194 -7.36 0.23 16.80
C TYR A 194 -6.84 1.11 17.92
N GLY A 195 -7.33 0.89 19.16
CA GLY A 195 -7.08 1.79 20.29
C GLY A 195 -5.74 1.62 21.00
N GLY A 196 -5.01 0.55 20.73
CA GLY A 196 -3.75 0.22 21.44
C GLY A 196 -3.91 0.01 22.94
N CYS A 197 -2.83 0.18 23.70
CA CYS A 197 -2.81 0.06 25.14
C CYS A 197 -3.23 1.39 25.79
N ARG A 198 -4.17 1.33 26.73
CA ARG A 198 -4.71 2.53 27.40
C ARG A 198 -3.60 3.35 28.07
N GLY A 199 -3.53 4.62 27.73
CA GLY A 199 -2.56 5.56 28.30
C GLY A 199 -1.12 5.41 27.77
N ILE A 200 -0.90 4.61 26.71
CA ILE A 200 0.37 4.44 26.05
C ILE A 200 0.37 5.21 24.72
N GLY A 201 0.91 6.42 24.73
CA GLY A 201 1.23 7.16 23.51
C GLY A 201 2.66 6.93 23.07
N LYS A 202 3.06 7.56 21.95
CA LYS A 202 4.36 7.36 21.27
C LYS A 202 5.58 7.41 22.20
N ILE A 203 5.61 8.39 23.12
CA ILE A 203 6.77 8.58 24.03
C ILE A 203 6.89 7.39 24.99
N LYS A 204 5.77 6.99 25.63
CA LYS A 204 5.79 5.86 26.55
C LYS A 204 6.07 4.55 25.85
N ALA A 205 5.49 4.33 24.65
CA ALA A 205 5.74 3.14 23.86
C ALA A 205 7.22 3.00 23.49
N ASN A 206 7.85 4.07 23.00
CA ASN A 206 9.28 4.05 22.72
C ASN A 206 10.12 3.72 23.97
N ARG A 207 9.84 4.37 25.11
CA ARG A 207 10.55 4.09 26.36
C ARG A 207 10.41 2.63 26.80
N LEU A 208 9.23 2.03 26.66
CA LEU A 208 9.02 0.62 26.98
C LEU A 208 9.85 -0.28 26.07
N LEU A 209 9.87 -0.01 24.76
CA LEU A 209 10.63 -0.80 23.80
C LEU A 209 12.14 -0.64 23.97
N ASP A 210 12.63 0.56 24.36
CA ASP A 210 14.05 0.81 24.63
C ASP A 210 14.54 0.10 25.89
N ASN A 211 13.67 -0.06 26.90
CA ASN A 211 14.00 -0.70 28.17
C ASN A 211 13.75 -2.23 28.18
N THR A 212 13.17 -2.78 27.12
CA THR A 212 12.91 -4.22 27.02
C THR A 212 14.06 -4.88 26.27
N PRO A 213 14.86 -5.78 26.90
CA PRO A 213 15.91 -6.51 26.20
C PRO A 213 15.29 -7.29 25.03
N GLN A 214 15.80 -7.09 23.84
CA GLN A 214 15.46 -7.96 22.72
C GLN A 214 16.04 -9.34 23.04
N LYS A 215 15.16 -10.34 23.20
CA LYS A 215 15.61 -11.73 23.26
C LYS A 215 15.99 -12.14 21.84
N ASN A 216 17.26 -12.35 21.62
CA ASN A 216 17.80 -13.01 20.42
C ASN A 216 17.23 -14.41 20.29
#